data_b325b530c112e4d5932680dcf6cdcdab
#
_entry.id   b325b530c112e4d5932680dcf6cdcdab
#
_cell.length_a   1.000
_cell.length_b   1.000
_cell.length_c   1.000
_cell.angle_alpha   90.00
_cell.angle_beta   90.00
_cell.angle_gamma   90.00
#
_symmetry.space_group_name_H-M   'P 1'
#
loop_
_entity.id
_entity.type
_entity.pdbx_description
1 polymer ?
#
loop_
_entity_poly.entity_id
_entity_poly.type
_entity_poly.pdbx_seq_one_letter_code
_entity_poly.pdbx_strand_id
1 'polypeptide(L)'
;MRYIKTISMIALLFSFSVAEDLPLGSSIPMADIKMKDINGRQVSLNSVKMENGLLVNFTCNTCPWVIKWQDRYNELAKASQKNKIGFIAVNTNAGKRDRGEDMKDMKKFAKKYGHDFLYALDEGAKLASAFGAKYTPHIYLFDGNGKLVYRGAIDDNPAKRKKVKKYYLMDAIKAVGKDKSIDLAETKAFGCSIKFPK
;
A
#
# COMPACT_ATOMS: atom_id res chain seq x y z
N MET A 1 66.12 -11.80 10.26
CA MET A 1 64.98 -11.49 9.38
C MET A 1 63.69 -11.54 10.19
N ARG A 2 63.10 -10.36 10.49
CA ARG A 2 61.82 -10.27 11.27
C ARG A 2 60.70 -10.15 10.26
N TYR A 3 59.80 -11.13 10.17
CA TYR A 3 58.57 -11.08 9.36
C TYR A 3 57.50 -10.22 10.12
N ILE A 4 57.19 -9.06 9.60
CA ILE A 4 56.05 -8.25 10.04
C ILE A 4 54.79 -8.84 9.39
N LYS A 5 53.92 -9.46 10.19
CA LYS A 5 52.59 -9.91 9.73
C LYS A 5 51.65 -8.70 9.77
N THR A 6 51.35 -8.15 8.59
CA THR A 6 50.27 -7.13 8.42
C THR A 6 48.92 -7.82 8.56
N ILE A 7 48.22 -7.53 9.65
CA ILE A 7 46.80 -7.93 9.83
C ILE A 7 45.95 -6.91 9.09
N SER A 8 45.39 -7.31 7.97
CA SER A 8 44.42 -6.51 7.20
C SER A 8 43.05 -6.62 7.90
N MET A 9 42.65 -5.54 8.57
CA MET A 9 41.35 -5.43 9.24
C MET A 9 40.30 -5.04 8.19
N ILE A 10 39.51 -6.03 7.71
CA ILE A 10 38.39 -5.79 6.82
C ILE A 10 37.25 -5.19 7.67
N ALA A 11 37.06 -3.89 7.54
CA ALA A 11 35.90 -3.20 8.13
C ALA A 11 34.64 -3.59 7.35
N LEU A 12 33.76 -4.40 7.96
CA LEU A 12 32.42 -4.72 7.44
C LEU A 12 31.54 -3.49 7.62
N LEU A 13 31.37 -2.69 6.56
CA LEU A 13 30.42 -1.60 6.55
C LEU A 13 28.99 -2.15 6.51
N PHE A 14 28.33 -2.20 7.65
CA PHE A 14 26.89 -2.40 7.73
C PHE A 14 26.20 -1.16 7.19
N SER A 15 25.82 -1.19 5.93
CA SER A 15 24.93 -0.18 5.36
C SER A 15 23.53 -0.37 5.96
N PHE A 16 23.11 0.52 6.84
CA PHE A 16 21.71 0.65 7.23
C PHE A 16 20.93 1.15 6.00
N SER A 17 20.37 0.23 5.23
CA SER A 17 19.43 0.57 4.16
C SER A 17 18.14 1.07 4.81
N VAL A 18 17.90 2.37 4.76
CA VAL A 18 16.56 2.92 4.97
C VAL A 18 15.71 2.35 3.84
N ALA A 19 14.63 1.61 4.17
CA ALA A 19 13.74 1.05 3.17
C ALA A 19 13.25 2.18 2.24
N GLU A 20 13.74 2.16 1.02
CA GLU A 20 13.35 3.10 -0.02
C GLU A 20 11.97 2.68 -0.56
N ASP A 21 11.14 3.66 -0.98
CA ASP A 21 9.84 3.36 -1.59
C ASP A 21 10.04 2.49 -2.83
N LEU A 22 9.20 1.49 -3.02
CA LEU A 22 9.28 0.55 -4.14
C LEU A 22 9.40 1.31 -5.48
N PRO A 23 10.47 1.14 -6.26
CA PRO A 23 10.66 1.87 -7.53
C PRO A 23 9.58 1.52 -8.56
N LEU A 24 9.22 2.48 -9.42
CA LEU A 24 8.37 2.21 -10.58
C LEU A 24 8.99 1.11 -11.46
N GLY A 25 8.16 0.26 -12.05
CA GLY A 25 8.57 -0.91 -12.83
C GLY A 25 8.90 -2.16 -11.99
N SER A 26 8.96 -2.04 -10.65
CA SER A 26 9.18 -3.19 -9.76
C SER A 26 8.03 -4.20 -9.83
N SER A 27 8.35 -5.48 -9.65
CA SER A 27 7.33 -6.52 -9.48
C SER A 27 6.70 -6.44 -8.10
N ILE A 28 5.50 -7.04 -7.94
CA ILE A 28 4.76 -7.08 -6.67
C ILE A 28 5.59 -7.80 -5.60
N PRO A 29 6.05 -7.14 -4.53
CA PRO A 29 6.79 -7.82 -3.46
C PRO A 29 5.88 -8.75 -2.67
N MET A 30 6.41 -9.88 -2.19
CA MET A 30 5.70 -10.83 -1.33
C MET A 30 4.30 -11.18 -1.85
N ALA A 31 4.13 -11.31 -3.17
CA ALA A 31 2.82 -11.45 -3.83
C ALA A 31 1.96 -12.61 -3.30
N ASP A 32 2.58 -13.67 -2.74
CA ASP A 32 1.91 -14.87 -2.23
C ASP A 32 1.73 -14.90 -0.72
N ILE A 33 2.19 -13.84 0.01
CA ILE A 33 1.99 -13.79 1.46
C ILE A 33 0.50 -13.87 1.79
N LYS A 34 0.14 -14.78 2.69
CA LYS A 34 -1.25 -14.95 3.11
C LYS A 34 -1.60 -13.95 4.21
N MET A 35 -2.66 -13.22 4.00
CA MET A 35 -3.24 -12.27 4.94
C MET A 35 -4.68 -12.66 5.24
N LYS A 36 -5.09 -12.50 6.49
CA LYS A 36 -6.49 -12.72 6.89
C LYS A 36 -7.30 -11.46 6.63
N ASP A 37 -8.39 -11.56 5.87
CA ASP A 37 -9.32 -10.46 5.69
C ASP A 37 -10.34 -10.34 6.85
N ILE A 38 -11.11 -9.26 6.86
CA ILE A 38 -12.14 -9.03 7.91
C ILE A 38 -13.25 -10.08 7.92
N ASN A 39 -13.42 -10.88 6.84
CA ASN A 39 -14.39 -11.97 6.74
C ASN A 39 -13.79 -13.33 7.12
N GLY A 40 -12.51 -13.35 7.52
CA GLY A 40 -11.81 -14.57 7.93
C GLY A 40 -11.16 -15.35 6.78
N ARG A 41 -11.24 -14.87 5.54
CA ARG A 41 -10.66 -15.53 4.36
C ARG A 41 -9.15 -15.28 4.31
N GLN A 42 -8.42 -16.28 3.82
CA GLN A 42 -7.00 -16.13 3.50
C GLN A 42 -6.86 -15.59 2.07
N VAL A 43 -6.25 -14.40 1.95
CA VAL A 43 -6.03 -13.74 0.66
C VAL A 43 -4.54 -13.43 0.46
N SER A 44 -4.09 -13.34 -0.78
CA SER A 44 -2.76 -12.86 -1.14
C SER A 44 -2.88 -11.84 -2.27
N LEU A 45 -1.84 -11.05 -2.51
CA LEU A 45 -1.86 -10.07 -3.60
C LEU A 45 -2.08 -10.75 -4.95
N ASN A 46 -1.45 -11.90 -5.19
CA ASN A 46 -1.68 -12.70 -6.40
C ASN A 46 -3.13 -13.19 -6.52
N SER A 47 -3.77 -13.59 -5.42
CA SER A 47 -5.16 -14.05 -5.46
C SER A 47 -6.18 -12.93 -5.70
N VAL A 48 -5.78 -11.68 -5.46
CA VAL A 48 -6.62 -10.49 -5.66
C VAL A 48 -6.37 -9.82 -7.00
N LYS A 49 -5.15 -9.95 -7.56
CA LYS A 49 -4.80 -9.39 -8.86
C LYS A 49 -5.77 -9.86 -9.95
N MET A 50 -6.23 -8.94 -10.77
CA MET A 50 -7.09 -9.21 -11.92
C MET A 50 -6.31 -9.01 -13.24
N GLU A 51 -7.00 -9.19 -14.36
CA GLU A 51 -6.42 -9.16 -15.70
C GLU A 51 -5.54 -7.91 -15.94
N ASN A 52 -6.06 -6.72 -15.63
CA ASN A 52 -5.36 -5.45 -15.89
C ASN A 52 -4.50 -4.97 -14.72
N GLY A 53 -4.47 -5.68 -13.59
CA GLY A 53 -3.56 -5.32 -12.52
C GLY A 53 -4.10 -5.45 -11.10
N LEU A 54 -3.44 -4.72 -10.19
CA LEU A 54 -3.71 -4.73 -8.76
C LEU A 54 -3.50 -3.36 -8.14
N LEU A 55 -4.45 -2.90 -7.36
CA LEU A 55 -4.37 -1.72 -6.51
C LEU A 55 -4.24 -2.12 -5.05
N VAL A 56 -3.13 -1.75 -4.42
CA VAL A 56 -2.86 -1.94 -2.99
C VAL A 56 -2.93 -0.59 -2.28
N ASN A 57 -3.76 -0.49 -1.26
CA ASN A 57 -3.88 0.67 -0.39
C ASN A 57 -3.42 0.29 1.03
N PHE A 58 -2.20 0.67 1.41
CA PHE A 58 -1.77 0.57 2.80
C PHE A 58 -2.52 1.58 3.64
N THR A 59 -3.28 1.11 4.60
CA THR A 59 -4.22 1.89 5.39
C THR A 59 -4.21 1.51 6.86
N CYS A 60 -5.08 2.13 7.65
CA CYS A 60 -5.31 1.83 9.06
C CYS A 60 -6.67 2.39 9.50
N ASN A 61 -7.09 2.13 10.73
CA ASN A 61 -8.38 2.61 11.26
C ASN A 61 -8.29 3.99 11.91
N THR A 62 -7.16 4.31 12.56
CA THR A 62 -7.05 5.44 13.48
C THR A 62 -6.40 6.69 12.89
N CYS A 63 -5.90 6.61 11.66
CA CYS A 63 -5.26 7.77 11.00
C CYS A 63 -6.29 8.79 10.52
N PRO A 64 -6.21 10.07 10.96
CA PRO A 64 -7.09 11.13 10.48
C PRO A 64 -7.07 11.33 8.97
N TRP A 65 -5.93 11.11 8.32
CA TRP A 65 -5.81 11.19 6.86
C TRP A 65 -6.58 10.06 6.17
N VAL A 66 -6.53 8.83 6.66
CA VAL A 66 -7.35 7.72 6.16
C VAL A 66 -8.84 8.07 6.28
N ILE A 67 -9.26 8.63 7.43
CA ILE A 67 -10.65 9.02 7.66
C ILE A 67 -11.11 10.11 6.68
N LYS A 68 -10.24 11.05 6.32
CA LYS A 68 -10.57 12.12 5.36
C LYS A 68 -10.84 11.61 3.94
N TRP A 69 -10.28 10.48 3.55
CA TRP A 69 -10.49 9.87 2.23
C TRP A 69 -11.53 8.74 2.20
N GLN A 70 -12.25 8.48 3.30
CA GLN A 70 -13.21 7.36 3.36
C GLN A 70 -14.30 7.42 2.28
N ASP A 71 -14.74 8.60 1.91
CA ASP A 71 -15.77 8.83 0.87
C ASP A 71 -15.28 8.53 -0.57
N ARG A 72 -14.00 8.18 -0.77
CA ARG A 72 -13.42 7.80 -2.07
C ARG A 72 -13.21 6.29 -2.21
N TYR A 73 -12.97 5.55 -1.11
CA TYR A 73 -12.48 4.17 -1.18
C TYR A 73 -13.44 3.22 -1.91
N ASN A 74 -14.73 3.28 -1.64
CA ASN A 74 -15.71 2.45 -2.35
C ASN A 74 -15.81 2.81 -3.85
N GLU A 75 -15.67 4.09 -4.19
CA GLU A 75 -15.64 4.53 -5.58
C GLU A 75 -14.39 4.03 -6.31
N LEU A 76 -13.22 4.11 -5.67
CA LEU A 76 -11.96 3.59 -6.20
C LEU A 76 -12.03 2.07 -6.40
N ALA A 77 -12.59 1.34 -5.43
CA ALA A 77 -12.79 -0.10 -5.53
C ALA A 77 -13.69 -0.47 -6.72
N LYS A 78 -14.82 0.21 -6.88
CA LYS A 78 -15.73 0.03 -8.03
C LYS A 78 -15.08 0.39 -9.37
N ALA A 79 -14.32 1.49 -9.39
CA ALA A 79 -13.58 1.89 -10.58
C ALA A 79 -12.50 0.86 -10.95
N SER A 80 -11.77 0.35 -9.95
CA SER A 80 -10.77 -0.72 -10.16
C SER A 80 -11.43 -1.96 -10.74
N GLN A 81 -12.52 -2.45 -10.14
CA GLN A 81 -13.25 -3.63 -10.61
C GLN A 81 -13.77 -3.45 -12.05
N LYS A 82 -14.36 -2.28 -12.36
CA LYS A 82 -14.82 -1.95 -13.72
C LYS A 82 -13.71 -2.00 -14.75
N ASN A 83 -12.49 -1.68 -14.35
CA ASN A 83 -11.30 -1.72 -15.18
C ASN A 83 -10.51 -3.03 -15.06
N LYS A 84 -11.10 -4.10 -14.48
CA LYS A 84 -10.46 -5.41 -14.27
C LYS A 84 -9.13 -5.32 -13.48
N ILE A 85 -9.08 -4.42 -12.51
CA ILE A 85 -7.97 -4.22 -11.58
C ILE A 85 -8.44 -4.71 -10.21
N GLY A 86 -7.72 -5.64 -9.59
CA GLY A 86 -7.99 -6.08 -8.24
C GLY A 86 -7.77 -4.93 -7.25
N PHE A 87 -8.58 -4.85 -6.18
CA PHE A 87 -8.40 -3.85 -5.13
C PHE A 87 -8.31 -4.52 -3.76
N ILE A 88 -7.32 -4.14 -2.98
CA ILE A 88 -7.16 -4.55 -1.59
C ILE A 88 -6.69 -3.39 -0.72
N ALA A 89 -7.39 -3.16 0.39
CA ALA A 89 -6.92 -2.34 1.49
C ALA A 89 -6.20 -3.21 2.52
N VAL A 90 -5.06 -2.75 3.03
CA VAL A 90 -4.21 -3.52 3.93
C VAL A 90 -3.93 -2.71 5.18
N ASN A 91 -4.42 -3.18 6.34
CA ASN A 91 -4.13 -2.55 7.63
C ASN A 91 -2.73 -2.93 8.09
N THR A 92 -1.84 -1.93 8.09
CA THR A 92 -0.41 -2.13 8.32
C THR A 92 0.12 -1.51 9.62
N ASN A 93 -0.74 -0.92 10.48
CA ASN A 93 -0.33 -0.36 11.76
C ASN A 93 -0.12 -1.43 12.83
N ALA A 94 0.81 -2.37 12.59
CA ALA A 94 1.07 -3.50 13.46
C ALA A 94 1.51 -3.10 14.89
N GLY A 95 2.20 -1.97 15.04
CA GLY A 95 2.59 -1.44 16.36
C GLY A 95 1.45 -0.81 17.18
N LYS A 96 0.19 -0.88 16.68
CA LYS A 96 -1.01 -0.37 17.36
C LYS A 96 -2.16 -1.38 17.41
N ARG A 97 -1.88 -2.68 17.29
CA ARG A 97 -2.92 -3.72 17.33
C ARG A 97 -3.77 -3.67 18.61
N ASP A 98 -3.16 -3.31 19.73
CA ASP A 98 -3.80 -3.11 21.03
C ASP A 98 -4.58 -1.79 21.18
N ARG A 99 -4.51 -0.92 20.17
CA ARG A 99 -5.02 0.46 20.19
C ARG A 99 -5.82 0.83 18.95
N GLY A 100 -6.81 0.01 18.60
CA GLY A 100 -7.76 0.29 17.55
C GLY A 100 -7.41 -0.23 16.15
N GLU A 101 -6.40 -1.11 16.04
CA GLU A 101 -5.94 -1.64 14.75
C GLU A 101 -6.00 -3.17 14.67
N ASP A 102 -6.67 -3.84 15.64
CA ASP A 102 -6.87 -5.28 15.59
C ASP A 102 -8.00 -5.68 14.60
N MET A 103 -8.16 -6.98 14.40
CA MET A 103 -9.18 -7.52 13.48
C MET A 103 -10.61 -7.13 13.89
N LYS A 104 -10.89 -7.03 15.18
CA LYS A 104 -12.21 -6.63 15.70
C LYS A 104 -12.51 -5.17 15.37
N ASP A 105 -11.50 -4.31 15.53
CA ASP A 105 -11.62 -2.89 15.22
C ASP A 105 -11.67 -2.64 13.69
N MET A 106 -10.94 -3.43 12.89
CA MET A 106 -11.05 -3.41 11.42
C MET A 106 -12.49 -3.73 10.97
N LYS A 107 -13.13 -4.75 11.55
CA LYS A 107 -14.55 -5.10 11.25
C LYS A 107 -15.50 -3.95 11.60
N LYS A 108 -15.33 -3.32 12.78
CA LYS A 108 -16.12 -2.16 13.20
C LYS A 108 -15.92 -0.98 12.25
N PHE A 109 -14.67 -0.72 11.88
CA PHE A 109 -14.31 0.37 10.98
C PHE A 109 -14.91 0.17 9.59
N ALA A 110 -14.77 -1.02 9.01
CA ALA A 110 -15.35 -1.38 7.73
C ALA A 110 -16.88 -1.25 7.73
N LYS A 111 -17.56 -1.73 8.80
CA LYS A 111 -19.01 -1.56 8.96
C LYS A 111 -19.41 -0.08 9.06
N LYS A 112 -18.67 0.71 9.84
CA LYS A 112 -18.95 2.14 10.03
C LYS A 112 -18.92 2.94 8.72
N TYR A 113 -17.98 2.61 7.82
CA TYR A 113 -17.79 3.33 6.57
C TYR A 113 -18.35 2.60 5.34
N GLY A 114 -19.05 1.46 5.55
CA GLY A 114 -19.69 0.70 4.49
C GLY A 114 -18.70 0.17 3.45
N HIS A 115 -17.54 -0.35 3.90
CA HIS A 115 -16.55 -0.91 2.98
C HIS A 115 -17.12 -2.11 2.23
N ASP A 116 -17.11 -2.06 0.91
CA ASP A 116 -17.54 -3.11 -0.01
C ASP A 116 -16.35 -3.75 -0.79
N PHE A 117 -15.17 -3.70 -0.20
CA PHE A 117 -13.91 -4.18 -0.77
C PHE A 117 -13.13 -5.04 0.23
N LEU A 118 -12.09 -5.73 -0.27
CA LEU A 118 -11.19 -6.54 0.56
C LEU A 118 -10.40 -5.66 1.53
N TYR A 119 -10.48 -6.00 2.82
CA TYR A 119 -9.71 -5.34 3.88
C TYR A 119 -8.99 -6.39 4.71
N ALA A 120 -7.68 -6.48 4.54
CA ALA A 120 -6.83 -7.52 5.12
C ALA A 120 -5.85 -6.96 6.15
N LEU A 121 -5.37 -7.83 7.04
CA LEU A 121 -4.41 -7.53 8.09
C LEU A 121 -3.00 -7.87 7.62
N ASP A 122 -2.09 -6.90 7.64
CA ASP A 122 -0.66 -7.10 7.44
C ASP A 122 0.00 -7.46 8.79
N GLU A 123 0.22 -8.74 9.00
CA GLU A 123 0.82 -9.24 10.24
C GLU A 123 2.28 -8.77 10.37
N GLY A 124 2.57 -8.06 11.47
CA GLY A 124 3.91 -7.50 11.70
C GLY A 124 4.32 -6.40 10.72
N ALA A 125 3.40 -5.85 9.91
CA ALA A 125 3.69 -4.87 8.85
C ALA A 125 4.74 -5.36 7.84
N LYS A 126 4.78 -6.66 7.58
CA LYS A 126 5.77 -7.30 6.69
C LYS A 126 5.62 -6.85 5.25
N LEU A 127 4.35 -6.79 4.79
CA LEU A 127 4.07 -6.36 3.43
C LEU A 127 4.42 -4.89 3.24
N ALA A 128 4.02 -4.01 4.17
CA ALA A 128 4.38 -2.59 4.12
C ALA A 128 5.89 -2.39 4.09
N SER A 129 6.64 -3.15 4.89
CA SER A 129 8.11 -3.12 4.89
C SER A 129 8.69 -3.51 3.53
N ALA A 130 8.17 -4.58 2.90
CA ALA A 130 8.63 -5.05 1.60
C ALA A 130 8.35 -4.05 0.46
N PHE A 131 7.30 -3.23 0.60
CA PHE A 131 6.96 -2.15 -0.33
C PHE A 131 7.71 -0.83 -0.03
N GLY A 132 8.43 -0.74 1.07
CA GLY A 132 8.98 0.54 1.54
C GLY A 132 7.88 1.55 1.87
N ALA A 133 6.66 1.09 2.16
CA ALA A 133 5.54 1.97 2.47
C ALA A 133 5.78 2.70 3.79
N LYS A 134 5.58 4.03 3.81
CA LYS A 134 5.91 4.90 4.96
C LYS A 134 4.68 5.52 5.62
N TYR A 135 3.56 5.62 4.88
CA TYR A 135 2.39 6.38 5.30
C TYR A 135 1.11 5.55 5.22
N THR A 136 0.07 6.02 5.89
CA THR A 136 -1.32 5.58 5.70
C THR A 136 -2.21 6.80 5.47
N PRO A 137 -2.92 6.89 4.31
CA PRO A 137 -2.89 5.95 3.19
C PRO A 137 -1.62 6.08 2.34
N HIS A 138 -1.17 4.98 1.72
CA HIS A 138 -0.13 4.96 0.70
C HIS A 138 -0.56 3.99 -0.41
N ILE A 139 -0.59 4.46 -1.64
CA ILE A 139 -1.17 3.77 -2.78
C ILE A 139 -0.06 3.19 -3.67
N TYR A 140 -0.28 1.95 -4.15
CA TYR A 140 0.55 1.28 -5.16
C TYR A 140 -0.37 0.61 -6.17
N LEU A 141 -0.25 0.99 -7.45
CA LEU A 141 -1.00 0.41 -8.57
C LEU A 141 -0.03 -0.33 -9.49
N PHE A 142 -0.32 -1.60 -9.72
CA PHE A 142 0.42 -2.48 -10.63
C PHE A 142 -0.43 -2.75 -11.87
N ASP A 143 0.23 -2.88 -13.01
CA ASP A 143 -0.39 -3.28 -14.28
C ASP A 143 -0.70 -4.79 -14.36
N GLY A 144 -1.23 -5.24 -15.50
CA GLY A 144 -1.55 -6.65 -15.77
C GLY A 144 -0.33 -7.58 -15.68
N ASN A 145 0.87 -7.06 -15.97
CA ASN A 145 2.15 -7.77 -15.86
C ASN A 145 2.70 -7.78 -14.42
N GLY A 146 2.00 -7.17 -13.47
CA GLY A 146 2.44 -7.04 -12.09
C GLY A 146 3.60 -6.07 -11.90
N LYS A 147 3.73 -5.06 -12.79
CA LYS A 147 4.73 -4.00 -12.68
C LYS A 147 4.12 -2.76 -12.04
N LEU A 148 4.83 -2.14 -11.10
CA LEU A 148 4.39 -0.90 -10.45
C LEU A 148 4.36 0.24 -11.44
N VAL A 149 3.17 0.80 -11.68
CA VAL A 149 2.96 1.88 -12.66
C VAL A 149 2.47 3.19 -12.04
N TYR A 150 2.00 3.15 -10.78
CA TYR A 150 1.67 4.34 -10.01
C TYR A 150 1.90 4.12 -8.53
N ARG A 151 2.44 5.15 -7.83
CA ARG A 151 2.49 5.21 -6.36
C ARG A 151 2.23 6.62 -5.84
N GLY A 152 1.67 6.74 -4.63
CA GLY A 152 1.53 8.03 -3.95
C GLY A 152 0.17 8.28 -3.33
N ALA A 153 -0.43 9.44 -3.62
CA ALA A 153 -1.69 9.93 -3.06
C ALA A 153 -2.91 9.46 -3.86
N ILE A 154 -4.10 9.66 -3.29
CA ILE A 154 -5.39 9.40 -3.95
C ILE A 154 -5.76 10.56 -4.87
N ASP A 155 -5.72 11.77 -4.36
CA ASP A 155 -6.03 13.02 -5.06
C ASP A 155 -5.27 14.21 -4.42
N ASP A 156 -5.47 15.41 -4.92
CA ASP A 156 -4.80 16.63 -4.44
C ASP A 156 -5.50 17.30 -3.24
N ASN A 157 -6.65 16.77 -2.77
CA ASN A 157 -7.39 17.41 -1.67
C ASN A 157 -8.09 16.41 -0.72
N PRO A 158 -7.37 15.87 0.27
CA PRO A 158 -7.93 14.91 1.22
C PRO A 158 -9.05 15.50 2.10
N ALA A 159 -9.03 16.82 2.33
CA ALA A 159 -9.94 17.44 3.27
C ALA A 159 -11.33 17.72 2.68
N LYS A 160 -11.41 18.05 1.39
CA LYS A 160 -12.66 18.53 0.75
C LYS A 160 -12.80 17.94 -0.65
N ARG A 161 -13.56 16.85 -0.80
CA ARG A 161 -13.83 16.20 -2.08
C ARG A 161 -14.26 17.18 -3.18
N LYS A 162 -15.15 18.13 -2.87
CA LYS A 162 -15.63 19.15 -3.84
C LYS A 162 -14.54 20.12 -4.33
N LYS A 163 -13.34 20.11 -3.68
CA LYS A 163 -12.20 20.96 -4.06
C LYS A 163 -11.08 20.19 -4.74
N VAL A 164 -11.29 18.89 -5.01
CA VAL A 164 -10.34 18.07 -5.78
C VAL A 164 -10.27 18.63 -7.20
N LYS A 165 -9.04 18.90 -7.65
CA LYS A 165 -8.73 19.36 -9.01
C LYS A 165 -7.98 18.31 -9.80
N LYS A 166 -7.23 17.43 -9.13
CA LYS A 166 -6.41 16.38 -9.72
C LYS A 166 -6.75 15.03 -9.09
N TYR A 167 -7.30 14.14 -9.90
CA TYR A 167 -7.78 12.81 -9.51
C TYR A 167 -6.70 11.74 -9.78
N TYR A 168 -5.49 11.94 -9.26
CA TYR A 168 -4.30 11.15 -9.55
C TYR A 168 -4.56 9.64 -9.70
N LEU A 169 -5.08 9.01 -8.65
CA LEU A 169 -5.32 7.57 -8.65
C LEU A 169 -6.47 7.15 -9.59
N MET A 170 -7.55 7.92 -9.63
CA MET A 170 -8.67 7.62 -10.52
C MET A 170 -8.24 7.66 -11.99
N ASP A 171 -7.41 8.63 -12.35
CA ASP A 171 -6.90 8.77 -13.72
C ASP A 171 -5.90 7.65 -14.05
N ALA A 172 -5.05 7.26 -13.09
CA ALA A 172 -4.16 6.11 -13.23
C ALA A 172 -4.95 4.79 -13.42
N ILE A 173 -6.01 4.53 -12.63
CA ILE A 173 -6.89 3.36 -12.79
C ILE A 173 -7.49 3.31 -14.20
N LYS A 174 -8.00 4.45 -14.71
CA LYS A 174 -8.58 4.53 -16.05
C LYS A 174 -7.56 4.32 -17.17
N ALA A 175 -6.32 4.82 -16.98
CA ALA A 175 -5.23 4.64 -17.93
C ALA A 175 -4.84 3.15 -18.03
N VAL A 176 -4.59 2.50 -16.89
CA VAL A 176 -4.26 1.06 -16.82
C VAL A 176 -5.38 0.20 -17.41
N GLY A 177 -6.66 0.50 -17.09
CA GLY A 177 -7.80 -0.24 -17.64
C GLY A 177 -7.97 -0.12 -19.15
N LYS A 178 -7.28 0.82 -19.79
CA LYS A 178 -7.30 1.06 -21.25
C LYS A 178 -5.96 0.76 -21.93
N ASP A 179 -5.04 0.14 -21.19
CA ASP A 179 -3.66 -0.11 -21.64
C ASP A 179 -2.95 1.18 -22.16
N LYS A 180 -3.14 2.28 -21.41
CA LYS A 180 -2.53 3.59 -21.71
C LYS A 180 -1.47 3.94 -20.67
N SER A 181 -0.49 4.74 -21.08
CA SER A 181 0.49 5.35 -20.18
C SER A 181 -0.19 6.23 -19.12
N ILE A 182 0.42 6.32 -17.96
CA ILE A 182 0.00 7.19 -16.87
C ILE A 182 0.80 8.49 -16.97
N ASP A 183 0.13 9.64 -17.12
CA ASP A 183 0.78 10.93 -17.24
C ASP A 183 1.59 11.32 -16.00
N LEU A 184 1.09 10.98 -14.82
CA LEU A 184 1.75 11.24 -13.53
C LEU A 184 1.83 9.94 -12.72
N ALA A 185 2.92 9.21 -12.91
CA ALA A 185 3.14 7.89 -12.31
C ALA A 185 3.50 7.94 -10.80
N GLU A 186 3.93 9.10 -10.31
CA GLU A 186 4.34 9.27 -8.92
C GLU A 186 3.84 10.58 -8.33
N THR A 187 3.30 10.52 -7.11
CA THR A 187 2.89 11.70 -6.34
C THR A 187 3.33 11.55 -4.88
N LYS A 188 3.45 12.67 -4.17
CA LYS A 188 3.76 12.63 -2.73
C LYS A 188 2.58 12.03 -1.95
N ALA A 189 2.81 10.93 -1.25
CA ALA A 189 1.83 10.38 -0.33
C ALA A 189 1.60 11.33 0.86
N PHE A 190 0.33 11.51 1.25
CA PHE A 190 -0.07 12.27 2.43
C PHE A 190 -0.69 11.33 3.44
N GLY A 191 -0.11 11.25 4.63
CA GLY A 191 -0.62 10.34 5.64
C GLY A 191 0.12 10.43 6.96
N CYS A 192 -0.35 9.67 7.96
CA CYS A 192 0.39 9.40 9.17
C CYS A 192 1.48 8.37 8.88
N SER A 193 2.62 8.47 9.53
CA SER A 193 3.64 7.41 9.46
C SER A 193 3.06 6.07 9.91
N ILE A 194 3.38 5.01 9.20
CA ILE A 194 3.06 3.63 9.60
C ILE A 194 3.66 3.35 10.98
N LYS A 195 2.90 2.65 11.82
CA LYS A 195 3.35 2.23 13.15
C LYS A 195 3.80 0.79 13.07
N PHE A 196 5.09 0.62 12.74
CA PHE A 196 5.74 -0.68 12.76
C PHE A 196 5.82 -1.23 14.19
N PRO A 197 5.88 -2.55 14.39
CA PRO A 197 6.16 -3.14 15.70
C PRO A 197 7.56 -2.71 16.16
N LYS A 198 7.74 -2.65 17.50
CA LYS A 198 9.04 -2.38 18.12
C LYS A 198 9.88 -3.66 18.12
#